data_1352010ee2d638a922be84f9b69f4a7a
#
_entry.id   1352010ee2d638a922be84f9b69f4a7a
#
_cell.length_a   1.000
_cell.length_b   1.000
_cell.length_c   1.000
_cell.angle_alpha   90.00
_cell.angle_beta   90.00
_cell.angle_gamma   90.00
#
_symmetry.space_group_name_H-M   'P 1'
#
loop_
_entity.id
_entity.type
_entity.pdbx_description
1 polymer ?
#
loop_
_entity_poly.entity_id
_entity_poly.type
_entity_poly.pdbx_seq_one_letter_code
_entity_poly.pdbx_strand_id
1 'polypeptide(L)'
;LNTDIQKFVEQCALKVMEEKQAERVSILLMNPQNGMIYACVNVPEFDLNAPFTLNQDTDISSLTEKEKQDLLNQMWRNPCLNDTYEPGSTCKIITMAAGLEEGVVSLDDSFYCPGYKLVDDRRIHCANRRGHGSQNFVQGAENSCNPVFIEVGLRLGTDRYYHYFRQFG
;
A
#
# COMPACT_ATOMS: atom_id res chain seq x y z
N LEU A 1 17.34 3.81 -13.50
CA LEU A 1 16.88 2.42 -13.58
C LEU A 1 18.06 1.49 -13.89
N ASN A 2 18.01 0.29 -13.38
CA ASN A 2 18.93 -0.79 -13.72
C ASN A 2 18.17 -1.82 -14.59
N THR A 3 18.62 -2.05 -15.81
CA THR A 3 17.88 -2.86 -16.80
C THR A 3 17.70 -4.32 -16.39
N ASP A 4 18.67 -4.91 -15.69
CA ASP A 4 18.57 -6.30 -15.27
C ASP A 4 17.60 -6.46 -14.10
N ILE A 5 17.64 -5.52 -13.16
CA ILE A 5 16.67 -5.45 -12.06
C ILE A 5 15.26 -5.15 -12.59
N GLN A 6 15.15 -4.22 -13.55
CA GLN A 6 13.85 -3.89 -14.18
C GLN A 6 13.20 -5.12 -14.79
N LYS A 7 13.94 -5.89 -15.61
CA LYS A 7 13.45 -7.13 -16.24
C LYS A 7 13.05 -8.18 -15.22
N PHE A 8 13.86 -8.36 -14.17
CA PHE A 8 13.54 -9.32 -13.12
C PHE A 8 12.25 -8.95 -12.38
N VAL A 9 12.10 -7.66 -12.00
CA VAL A 9 10.91 -7.16 -11.30
C VAL A 9 9.68 -7.26 -12.18
N GLU A 10 9.80 -7.01 -13.50
CA GLU A 10 8.73 -7.17 -14.48
C GLU A 10 8.23 -8.62 -14.55
N GLN A 11 9.15 -9.60 -14.63
CA GLN A 11 8.80 -11.02 -14.58
C GLN A 11 8.07 -11.39 -13.29
N CYS A 12 8.50 -10.83 -12.15
CA CYS A 12 7.83 -11.04 -10.87
C CYS A 12 6.42 -10.43 -10.88
N ALA A 13 6.25 -9.24 -11.44
CA ALA A 13 4.96 -8.56 -11.55
C ALA A 13 3.97 -9.36 -12.42
N LEU A 14 4.42 -9.83 -13.59
CA LEU A 14 3.62 -10.68 -14.49
C LEU A 14 3.18 -11.97 -13.82
N LYS A 15 4.11 -12.64 -13.12
CA LYS A 15 3.80 -13.85 -12.36
C LYS A 15 2.73 -13.61 -11.28
N VAL A 16 2.88 -12.53 -10.51
CA VAL A 16 1.88 -12.16 -9.49
C VAL A 16 0.53 -11.84 -10.12
N MET A 17 0.53 -11.09 -11.24
CA MET A 17 -0.69 -10.75 -11.95
C MET A 17 -1.45 -12.02 -12.39
N GLU A 18 -0.74 -13.01 -12.94
CA GLU A 18 -1.30 -14.28 -13.36
C GLU A 18 -1.78 -15.12 -12.17
N GLU A 19 -0.92 -15.36 -11.16
CA GLU A 19 -1.24 -16.22 -10.01
C GLU A 19 -2.38 -15.67 -9.14
N LYS A 20 -2.51 -14.35 -9.04
CA LYS A 20 -3.52 -13.68 -8.22
C LYS A 20 -4.73 -13.20 -9.00
N GLN A 21 -4.73 -13.38 -10.33
CA GLN A 21 -5.75 -12.86 -11.24
C GLN A 21 -5.98 -11.36 -11.00
N ALA A 22 -4.88 -10.62 -10.81
CA ALA A 22 -4.92 -9.20 -10.57
C ALA A 22 -5.14 -8.45 -11.89
N GLU A 23 -5.95 -7.40 -11.88
CA GLU A 23 -6.17 -6.56 -13.06
C GLU A 23 -4.89 -5.80 -13.45
N ARG A 24 -4.09 -5.43 -12.46
CA ARG A 24 -2.78 -4.78 -12.65
C ARG A 24 -1.88 -4.98 -11.46
N VAL A 25 -0.57 -4.92 -11.69
CA VAL A 25 0.46 -4.91 -10.63
C VAL A 25 1.45 -3.79 -10.91
N SER A 26 1.74 -2.99 -9.89
CA SER A 26 2.72 -1.90 -9.96
C SER A 26 3.79 -2.12 -8.90
N ILE A 27 5.06 -2.03 -9.30
CA ILE A 27 6.21 -2.22 -8.41
C ILE A 27 7.19 -1.07 -8.59
N LEU A 28 7.47 -0.35 -7.51
CA LEU A 28 8.53 0.64 -7.44
C LEU A 28 9.63 0.11 -6.49
N LEU A 29 10.83 -0.12 -7.02
CA LEU A 29 11.98 -0.55 -6.23
C LEU A 29 12.98 0.58 -6.08
N MET A 30 13.23 0.97 -4.85
CA MET A 30 14.06 2.13 -4.52
C MET A 30 15.14 1.78 -3.49
N ASN A 31 16.30 2.40 -3.61
CA ASN A 31 17.32 2.39 -2.56
C ASN A 31 16.92 3.36 -1.43
N PRO A 32 16.69 2.85 -0.20
CA PRO A 32 16.24 3.70 0.91
C PRO A 32 17.31 4.69 1.41
N GLN A 33 18.59 4.46 1.10
CA GLN A 33 19.68 5.30 1.57
C GLN A 33 19.85 6.60 0.75
N ASN A 34 19.47 6.57 -0.52
CA ASN A 34 19.73 7.70 -1.43
C ASN A 34 18.58 8.02 -2.38
N GLY A 35 17.44 7.30 -2.29
CA GLY A 35 16.27 7.50 -3.13
C GLY A 35 16.42 7.04 -4.59
N MET A 36 17.53 6.37 -4.95
CA MET A 36 17.73 5.89 -6.33
C MET A 36 16.69 4.83 -6.68
N ILE A 37 15.96 5.04 -7.78
CA ILE A 37 14.99 4.07 -8.28
C ILE A 37 15.70 3.04 -9.15
N TYR A 38 15.67 1.78 -8.75
CA TYR A 38 16.22 0.65 -9.47
C TYR A 38 15.26 0.11 -10.53
N ALA A 39 13.98 0.00 -10.20
CA ALA A 39 12.93 -0.45 -11.10
C ALA A 39 11.62 0.31 -10.86
N CYS A 40 10.88 0.52 -11.95
CA CYS A 40 9.51 1.05 -11.91
C CYS A 40 8.71 0.27 -12.96
N VAL A 41 7.89 -0.67 -12.49
CA VAL A 41 7.17 -1.63 -13.32
C VAL A 41 5.68 -1.45 -13.14
N ASN A 42 4.94 -1.48 -14.24
CA ASN A 42 3.49 -1.50 -14.26
C ASN A 42 3.04 -2.53 -15.30
N VAL A 43 2.29 -3.53 -14.89
CA VAL A 43 1.73 -4.53 -15.80
C VAL A 43 0.21 -4.56 -15.69
N PRO A 44 -0.54 -4.72 -16.80
CA PRO A 44 -0.06 -4.93 -18.16
C PRO A 44 0.59 -3.67 -18.75
N GLU A 45 1.66 -3.86 -19.50
CA GLU A 45 2.33 -2.79 -20.24
C GLU A 45 1.65 -2.53 -21.60
N PHE A 46 1.96 -1.41 -22.22
CA PHE A 46 1.59 -1.15 -23.60
C PHE A 46 2.82 -1.12 -24.51
N ASP A 47 2.64 -1.43 -25.77
CA ASP A 47 3.73 -1.40 -26.76
C ASP A 47 4.09 0.03 -27.14
N LEU A 48 5.31 0.47 -26.79
CA LEU A 48 5.83 1.79 -27.15
C LEU A 48 5.99 2.00 -28.65
N ASN A 49 6.06 0.92 -29.45
CA ASN A 49 6.08 1.00 -30.92
C ASN A 49 4.67 1.15 -31.53
N ALA A 50 3.63 0.83 -30.74
CA ALA A 50 2.23 0.99 -31.12
C ALA A 50 1.43 1.68 -30.00
N PRO A 51 1.81 2.91 -29.58
CA PRO A 51 1.32 3.54 -28.35
C PRO A 51 -0.17 3.89 -28.37
N PHE A 52 -0.79 3.92 -29.54
CA PHE A 52 -2.21 4.21 -29.73
C PHE A 52 -3.07 2.95 -29.85
N THR A 53 -2.47 1.77 -29.68
CA THR A 53 -3.17 0.50 -29.64
C THR A 53 -3.43 0.12 -28.17
N LEU A 54 -4.68 -0.09 -27.79
CA LEU A 54 -5.03 -0.51 -26.43
C LEU A 54 -4.42 -1.88 -26.14
N ASN A 55 -3.88 -2.04 -24.94
CA ASN A 55 -3.26 -3.28 -24.46
C ASN A 55 -4.25 -4.29 -23.84
N GLN A 56 -5.55 -4.04 -23.98
CA GLN A 56 -6.63 -4.89 -23.52
C GLN A 56 -7.54 -5.24 -24.69
N ASP A 57 -8.13 -6.44 -24.66
CA ASP A 57 -9.14 -6.90 -25.62
C ASP A 57 -10.48 -6.15 -25.41
N THR A 58 -10.47 -4.87 -25.66
CA THR A 58 -11.67 -4.03 -25.57
C THR A 58 -12.24 -3.86 -26.97
N ASP A 59 -13.52 -4.19 -27.13
CA ASP A 59 -14.22 -3.86 -28.38
C ASP A 59 -14.37 -2.36 -28.52
N ILE A 60 -13.49 -1.77 -29.32
CA ILE A 60 -13.45 -0.32 -29.59
C ILE A 60 -14.45 0.11 -30.66
N SER A 61 -15.15 -0.82 -31.32
CA SER A 61 -16.03 -0.52 -32.45
C SER A 61 -17.25 0.31 -32.06
N SER A 62 -17.69 0.18 -30.81
CA SER A 62 -18.85 0.89 -30.25
C SER A 62 -18.49 2.17 -29.49
N LEU A 63 -17.19 2.45 -29.30
CA LEU A 63 -16.74 3.57 -28.50
C LEU A 63 -16.70 4.88 -29.30
N THR A 64 -17.04 5.98 -28.66
CA THR A 64 -16.83 7.32 -29.18
C THR A 64 -15.33 7.66 -29.16
N GLU A 65 -14.92 8.65 -29.97
CA GLU A 65 -13.52 9.12 -29.97
C GLU A 65 -13.06 9.62 -28.60
N LYS A 66 -13.96 10.20 -27.81
CA LYS A 66 -13.66 10.63 -26.44
C LYS A 66 -13.38 9.43 -25.54
N GLU A 67 -14.20 8.42 -25.57
CA GLU A 67 -14.01 7.18 -24.77
C GLU A 67 -12.71 6.47 -25.15
N LYS A 68 -12.37 6.39 -26.43
CA LYS A 68 -11.08 5.85 -26.89
C LYS A 68 -9.91 6.67 -26.35
N GLN A 69 -9.99 7.99 -26.39
CA GLN A 69 -8.95 8.86 -25.85
C GLN A 69 -8.81 8.71 -24.32
N ASP A 70 -9.92 8.58 -23.61
CA ASP A 70 -9.91 8.37 -22.16
C ASP A 70 -9.25 7.02 -21.79
N LEU A 71 -9.52 5.94 -22.54
CA LEU A 71 -8.85 4.64 -22.38
C LEU A 71 -7.35 4.71 -22.67
N LEU A 72 -6.94 5.41 -23.73
CA LEU A 72 -5.52 5.64 -24.04
C LEU A 72 -4.83 6.42 -22.93
N ASN A 73 -5.43 7.49 -22.44
CA ASN A 73 -4.91 8.28 -21.33
C ASN A 73 -4.77 7.43 -20.05
N GLN A 74 -5.71 6.53 -19.80
CA GLN A 74 -5.65 5.60 -18.69
C GLN A 74 -4.52 4.57 -18.87
N MET A 75 -4.36 4.01 -20.06
CA MET A 75 -3.29 3.07 -20.39
C MET A 75 -1.90 3.69 -20.23
N TRP A 76 -1.73 4.96 -20.63
CA TRP A 76 -0.44 5.66 -20.54
C TRP A 76 -0.09 6.14 -19.13
N ARG A 77 -1.02 6.11 -18.17
CA ARG A 77 -0.72 6.52 -16.79
C ARG A 77 0.31 5.58 -16.17
N ASN A 78 1.20 6.15 -15.39
CA ASN A 78 2.08 5.40 -14.51
C ASN A 78 1.49 5.38 -13.10
N PRO A 79 0.86 4.27 -12.68
CA PRO A 79 0.24 4.17 -11.35
C PRO A 79 1.20 4.42 -10.19
N CYS A 80 2.47 4.06 -10.32
CA CYS A 80 3.49 4.35 -9.29
C CYS A 80 3.66 5.85 -9.01
N LEU A 81 3.29 6.72 -9.97
CA LEU A 81 3.51 8.17 -9.89
C LEU A 81 2.20 8.97 -9.86
N ASN A 82 1.15 8.47 -10.50
CA ASN A 82 -0.05 9.24 -10.77
C ASN A 82 -1.27 8.81 -9.95
N ASP A 83 -1.28 7.57 -9.43
CA ASP A 83 -2.43 7.03 -8.75
C ASP A 83 -2.30 7.14 -7.24
N THR A 84 -3.41 7.45 -6.59
CA THR A 84 -3.56 7.38 -5.14
C THR A 84 -4.35 6.14 -4.77
N TYR A 85 -4.09 5.58 -3.61
CA TYR A 85 -4.82 4.42 -3.10
C TYR A 85 -4.96 4.49 -1.57
N GLU A 86 -5.90 3.75 -1.02
CA GLU A 86 -6.03 3.59 0.42
C GLU A 86 -4.99 2.58 0.93
N PRO A 87 -3.95 3.03 1.64
CA PRO A 87 -2.81 2.17 1.99
C PRO A 87 -3.15 1.09 3.03
N GLY A 88 -4.24 1.26 3.77
CA GLY A 88 -4.67 0.30 4.77
C GLY A 88 -3.60 0.05 5.84
N SER A 89 -3.33 -1.23 6.14
CA SER A 89 -2.39 -1.63 7.19
C SER A 89 -0.94 -1.23 6.95
N THR A 90 -0.54 -0.84 5.74
CA THR A 90 0.82 -0.35 5.49
C THR A 90 1.09 0.99 6.20
N CYS A 91 0.05 1.82 6.43
CA CYS A 91 0.17 3.04 7.25
C CYS A 91 0.53 2.78 8.72
N LYS A 92 0.37 1.56 9.21
CA LYS A 92 0.75 1.20 10.59
C LYS A 92 2.24 1.35 10.85
N ILE A 93 3.07 1.31 9.81
CA ILE A 93 4.51 1.58 9.89
C ILE A 93 4.75 2.97 10.48
N ILE A 94 3.97 3.98 10.06
CA ILE A 94 4.07 5.35 10.58
C ILE A 94 3.72 5.38 12.07
N THR A 95 2.60 4.74 12.45
CA THR A 95 2.17 4.65 13.86
C THR A 95 3.20 3.94 14.72
N MET A 96 3.80 2.85 14.20
CA MET A 96 4.83 2.09 14.90
C MET A 96 6.09 2.92 15.11
N ALA A 97 6.61 3.55 14.05
CA ALA A 97 7.80 4.38 14.10
C ALA A 97 7.61 5.55 15.08
N ALA A 98 6.51 6.28 14.94
CA ALA A 98 6.18 7.40 15.81
C ALA A 98 6.00 6.97 17.27
N GLY A 99 5.32 5.85 17.51
CA GLY A 99 5.06 5.34 18.86
C GLY A 99 6.33 4.95 19.60
N LEU A 100 7.28 4.31 18.91
CA LEU A 100 8.57 3.91 19.46
C LEU A 100 9.47 5.12 19.68
N GLU A 101 9.55 6.03 18.71
CA GLU A 101 10.40 7.24 18.80
C GLU A 101 9.96 8.17 19.92
N GLU A 102 8.66 8.38 20.09
CA GLU A 102 8.07 9.19 21.17
C GLU A 102 8.01 8.45 22.53
N GLY A 103 8.42 7.19 22.57
CA GLY A 103 8.42 6.39 23.78
C GLY A 103 7.03 6.15 24.39
N VAL A 104 5.95 6.29 23.58
CA VAL A 104 4.57 6.03 24.05
C VAL A 104 4.22 4.54 24.02
N VAL A 105 5.08 3.73 23.42
CA VAL A 105 5.03 2.27 23.40
C VAL A 105 6.45 1.71 23.39
N SER A 106 6.62 0.55 24.05
CA SER A 106 7.83 -0.28 23.99
C SER A 106 7.51 -1.63 23.33
N LEU A 107 8.54 -2.37 22.90
CA LEU A 107 8.37 -3.68 22.26
C LEU A 107 7.67 -4.69 23.17
N ASP A 108 7.86 -4.57 24.49
CA ASP A 108 7.32 -5.49 25.49
C ASP A 108 5.97 -5.06 26.07
N ASP A 109 5.47 -3.88 25.67
CA ASP A 109 4.15 -3.41 26.12
C ASP A 109 3.07 -4.44 25.79
N SER A 110 2.23 -4.75 26.79
CA SER A 110 1.16 -5.72 26.66
C SER A 110 -0.16 -5.08 26.23
N PHE A 111 -0.84 -5.74 25.31
CA PHE A 111 -2.13 -5.35 24.78
C PHE A 111 -3.11 -6.51 24.78
N TYR A 112 -4.40 -6.19 24.75
CA TYR A 112 -5.45 -7.19 24.60
C TYR A 112 -6.36 -6.85 23.43
N CYS A 113 -6.56 -7.83 22.54
CA CYS A 113 -7.42 -7.69 21.37
C CYS A 113 -8.65 -8.61 21.48
N PRO A 114 -9.83 -8.06 21.78
CA PRO A 114 -11.09 -8.83 21.80
C PRO A 114 -11.73 -8.95 20.40
N GLY A 115 -11.03 -8.60 19.32
CA GLY A 115 -11.56 -8.56 17.96
C GLY A 115 -12.06 -7.20 17.52
N TYR A 116 -12.06 -6.19 18.37
CA TYR A 116 -12.44 -4.80 18.08
C TYR A 116 -11.88 -3.82 19.12
N LYS A 117 -11.92 -2.54 18.80
CA LYS A 117 -11.71 -1.42 19.73
C LYS A 117 -12.84 -0.42 19.56
N LEU A 118 -13.34 0.10 20.66
CA LEU A 118 -14.25 1.25 20.66
C LEU A 118 -13.42 2.53 20.62
N VAL A 119 -13.73 3.40 19.68
CA VAL A 119 -13.19 4.76 19.58
C VAL A 119 -14.40 5.69 19.48
N ASP A 120 -14.60 6.48 20.50
CA ASP A 120 -15.81 7.25 20.72
C ASP A 120 -17.07 6.34 20.63
N ASP A 121 -17.96 6.59 19.68
CA ASP A 121 -19.18 5.83 19.43
C ASP A 121 -19.02 4.71 18.38
N ARG A 122 -17.80 4.54 17.81
CA ARG A 122 -17.54 3.61 16.71
C ARG A 122 -16.80 2.37 17.16
N ARG A 123 -17.30 1.22 16.71
CA ARG A 123 -16.62 -0.07 16.88
C ARG A 123 -15.76 -0.37 15.66
N ILE A 124 -14.44 -0.28 15.82
CA ILE A 124 -13.47 -0.60 14.76
C ILE A 124 -13.00 -2.03 14.96
N HIS A 125 -13.27 -2.87 13.97
CA HIS A 125 -12.97 -4.29 14.05
C HIS A 125 -11.53 -4.61 13.65
N CYS A 126 -10.98 -5.64 14.29
CA CYS A 126 -9.79 -6.33 13.85
C CYS A 126 -10.10 -7.24 12.65
N ALA A 127 -9.10 -7.56 11.81
CA ALA A 127 -9.23 -8.57 10.76
C ALA A 127 -9.62 -9.93 11.37
N ASN A 128 -8.98 -10.31 12.49
CA ASN A 128 -9.44 -11.44 13.29
C ASN A 128 -10.60 -11.01 14.19
N ARG A 129 -11.82 -11.31 13.80
CA ARG A 129 -13.06 -10.98 14.53
C ARG A 129 -13.19 -11.66 15.88
N ARG A 130 -12.49 -12.80 16.09
CA ARG A 130 -12.43 -13.51 17.36
C ARG A 130 -11.47 -12.87 18.36
N GLY A 131 -10.61 -11.96 17.87
CA GLY A 131 -9.54 -11.33 18.61
C GLY A 131 -8.25 -12.15 18.61
N HIS A 132 -7.15 -11.49 18.93
CA HIS A 132 -5.84 -12.12 19.11
C HIS A 132 -5.53 -12.44 20.58
N GLY A 133 -6.41 -12.02 21.51
CA GLY A 133 -6.17 -12.15 22.93
C GLY A 133 -5.04 -11.24 23.44
N SER A 134 -4.32 -11.72 24.46
CA SER A 134 -3.15 -11.03 25.02
C SER A 134 -1.94 -11.18 24.09
N GLN A 135 -1.26 -10.08 23.83
CA GLN A 135 -0.09 -10.03 22.95
C GLN A 135 0.78 -8.83 23.32
N ASN A 136 2.09 -8.92 23.07
CA ASN A 136 2.96 -7.77 23.16
C ASN A 136 2.89 -6.91 21.90
N PHE A 137 3.64 -5.78 21.86
CA PHE A 137 3.60 -4.88 20.71
C PHE A 137 4.15 -5.52 19.43
N VAL A 138 5.21 -6.35 19.53
CA VAL A 138 5.78 -7.08 18.39
C VAL A 138 4.74 -8.02 17.78
N GLN A 139 4.08 -8.84 18.61
CA GLN A 139 3.01 -9.73 18.16
C GLN A 139 1.82 -8.94 17.58
N GLY A 140 1.51 -7.76 18.15
CA GLY A 140 0.50 -6.85 17.63
C GLY A 140 0.84 -6.35 16.22
N ALA A 141 2.11 -6.10 15.95
CA ALA A 141 2.61 -5.71 14.63
C ALA A 141 2.58 -6.89 13.65
N GLU A 142 3.09 -8.06 14.03
CA GLU A 142 3.05 -9.30 13.24
C GLU A 142 1.63 -9.68 12.83
N ASN A 143 0.68 -9.57 13.75
CA ASN A 143 -0.74 -9.84 13.52
C ASN A 143 -1.47 -8.69 12.80
N SER A 144 -0.80 -7.58 12.54
CA SER A 144 -1.44 -6.36 12.01
C SER A 144 -2.71 -5.98 12.79
N CYS A 145 -2.64 -6.05 14.11
CA CYS A 145 -3.78 -5.96 15.01
C CYS A 145 -4.33 -4.54 15.13
N ASN A 146 -5.52 -4.27 14.58
CA ASN A 146 -6.14 -2.94 14.62
C ASN A 146 -6.27 -2.37 16.04
N PRO A 147 -6.81 -3.10 17.07
CA PRO A 147 -6.88 -2.59 18.43
C PRO A 147 -5.56 -2.10 19.01
N VAL A 148 -4.46 -2.79 18.75
CA VAL A 148 -3.11 -2.39 19.21
C VAL A 148 -2.71 -1.06 18.58
N PHE A 149 -2.81 -0.94 17.25
CA PHE A 149 -2.41 0.26 16.55
C PHE A 149 -3.32 1.46 16.83
N ILE A 150 -4.60 1.25 17.06
CA ILE A 150 -5.52 2.29 17.53
C ILE A 150 -5.09 2.80 18.91
N GLU A 151 -4.76 1.89 19.84
CA GLU A 151 -4.28 2.24 21.18
C GLU A 151 -3.02 3.10 21.11
N VAL A 152 -2.03 2.69 20.31
CA VAL A 152 -0.77 3.44 20.15
C VAL A 152 -1.04 4.81 19.48
N GLY A 153 -1.89 4.86 18.48
CA GLY A 153 -2.28 6.12 17.83
C GLY A 153 -2.98 7.10 18.80
N LEU A 154 -3.82 6.58 19.68
CA LEU A 154 -4.47 7.39 20.73
C LEU A 154 -3.46 7.90 21.78
N ARG A 155 -2.46 7.09 22.15
CA ARG A 155 -1.38 7.52 23.04
C ARG A 155 -0.49 8.59 22.43
N LEU A 156 -0.23 8.52 21.11
CA LEU A 156 0.50 9.55 20.37
C LEU A 156 -0.23 10.89 20.38
N GLY A 157 -1.55 10.84 20.17
CA GLY A 157 -2.37 12.01 19.95
C GLY A 157 -2.19 12.61 18.54
N THR A 158 -3.10 13.50 18.19
CA THR A 158 -3.25 14.04 16.83
C THR A 158 -2.01 14.76 16.33
N ASP A 159 -1.45 15.67 17.15
CA ASP A 159 -0.36 16.55 16.72
C ASP A 159 0.93 15.78 16.40
N ARG A 160 1.31 14.84 17.28
CA ARG A 160 2.49 13.99 17.05
C ARG A 160 2.28 13.08 15.87
N TYR A 161 1.09 12.46 15.77
CA TYR A 161 0.77 11.59 14.64
C TYR A 161 0.93 12.31 13.31
N TYR A 162 0.34 13.52 13.16
CA TYR A 162 0.46 14.31 11.93
C TYR A 162 1.88 14.82 11.67
N HIS A 163 2.66 15.09 12.71
CA HIS A 163 4.06 15.45 12.55
C HIS A 163 4.83 14.33 11.83
N TYR A 164 4.74 13.10 12.33
CA TYR A 164 5.41 11.95 11.71
C TYR A 164 4.82 11.61 10.34
N PHE A 165 3.50 11.69 10.19
CA PHE A 165 2.85 11.46 8.91
C PHE A 165 3.43 12.34 7.79
N ARG A 166 3.69 13.62 8.10
CA ARG A 166 4.33 14.56 7.15
C ARG A 166 5.81 14.27 6.90
N GLN A 167 6.51 13.72 7.87
CA GLN A 167 7.93 13.36 7.69
C GLN A 167 8.14 12.15 6.80
N PHE A 168 7.15 11.28 6.68
CA PHE A 168 7.18 10.17 5.75
C PHE A 168 6.90 10.57 4.29
N GLY A 169 6.44 11.78 4.02
CA GLY A 169 6.21 12.35 2.69
C GLY A 169 4.75 12.70 2.40
#